data_91ed77ec98e2b36110d9ace1dafc2733
#
_entry.id   91ed77ec98e2b36110d9ace1dafc2733
#
_cell.length_a   1.000
_cell.length_b   1.000
_cell.length_c   1.000
_cell.angle_alpha   90.00
_cell.angle_beta   90.00
_cell.angle_gamma   90.00
#
_symmetry.space_group_name_H-M   'P 1'
#
loop_
_entity.id
_entity.type
_entity.pdbx_description
1 polymer ?
#
loop_
_entity_poly.entity_id
_entity_poly.type
_entity_poly.pdbx_seq_one_letter_code
_entity_poly.pdbx_strand_id
1 'polypeptide(L)'
;YEISECLVGSEMCIRDRSPTRVKLFYDDKYIYVGVYCKDAVPDKMNRFIGNRDDNSLGDLISVAFDTYHDYRAAPEFNINLGGNKTDLVVTDKLNVNLSWNAVWEGRTNINRADSSWTAELRIPFSQLRYNQRSEDGVWGLHVRRIIRRNNEVQNWSMIPLKNNGHVFSFGNMSGMDSVPKPRGIEFLPYVMGKYRQEPRIDGSPYQKGHSWGGNVGLDAKFALSDYTLDMTINPDYGQVELDPSVMNLTAYATFYDE
;
A
#
# COMPACT_ATOMS: atom_id res chain seq x y z
N TYR A 1 -13.58 15.94 -6.35
CA TYR A 1 -13.00 16.22 -7.67
C TYR A 1 -13.14 14.97 -8.52
N GLU A 2 -13.76 15.10 -9.67
CA GLU A 2 -13.91 14.02 -10.62
C GLU A 2 -12.72 14.07 -11.57
N ILE A 3 -11.81 13.12 -11.42
CA ILE A 3 -10.83 12.84 -12.47
C ILE A 3 -11.56 11.97 -13.48
N SER A 4 -12.43 12.62 -14.26
CA SER A 4 -13.16 11.95 -15.31
C SER A 4 -12.36 12.08 -16.59
N GLU A 5 -11.31 11.32 -16.69
CA GLU A 5 -10.82 10.97 -18.00
C GLU A 5 -10.18 9.59 -17.90
N CYS A 6 -10.37 8.81 -18.93
CA CYS A 6 -9.59 7.64 -19.21
C CYS A 6 -8.16 7.89 -18.74
N LEU A 7 -7.51 6.95 -18.07
CA LEU A 7 -6.08 7.05 -17.78
C LEU A 7 -5.34 7.27 -19.10
N VAL A 8 -5.24 8.54 -19.49
CA VAL A 8 -4.68 8.93 -20.78
C VAL A 8 -3.20 9.16 -20.59
N GLY A 9 -2.45 8.12 -20.66
CA GLY A 9 -1.06 8.25 -21.03
C GLY A 9 -0.96 7.98 -22.52
N SER A 10 -0.85 9.04 -23.35
CA SER A 10 -0.54 8.96 -24.76
C SER A 10 -1.34 7.92 -25.59
N GLU A 11 -1.01 7.71 -26.83
CA GLU A 11 -1.67 6.88 -27.87
C GLU A 11 -2.15 5.48 -27.45
N MET A 12 -1.81 4.98 -26.27
CA MET A 12 -2.25 3.67 -25.76
C MET A 12 -3.72 3.64 -25.33
N CYS A 13 -4.33 4.75 -25.00
CA CYS A 13 -5.75 4.81 -24.64
C CYS A 13 -6.71 4.40 -25.74
N ILE A 14 -6.33 4.57 -26.99
CA ILE A 14 -7.15 4.20 -28.15
C ILE A 14 -7.29 2.68 -28.28
N ARG A 15 -6.41 1.90 -27.67
CA ARG A 15 -6.43 0.43 -27.66
C ARG A 15 -6.86 -0.17 -26.33
N ASP A 16 -7.15 0.64 -25.34
CA ASP A 16 -7.44 0.12 -24.02
C ASP A 16 -8.83 -0.51 -23.96
N ARG A 17 -8.82 -1.85 -23.94
CA ARG A 17 -10.02 -2.66 -23.76
C ARG A 17 -10.48 -2.71 -22.30
N SER A 18 -9.72 -2.11 -21.42
CA SER A 18 -9.90 -2.19 -19.97
C SER A 18 -9.78 -0.82 -19.30
N PRO A 19 -10.68 0.14 -19.62
CA PRO A 19 -10.59 1.48 -19.09
C PRO A 19 -10.74 1.51 -17.56
N THR A 20 -10.04 2.45 -16.95
CA THR A 20 -10.08 2.70 -15.51
C THR A 20 -10.54 4.13 -15.25
N ARG A 21 -11.46 4.32 -14.30
CA ARG A 21 -11.92 5.62 -13.83
C ARG A 21 -11.58 5.77 -12.37
N VAL A 22 -11.11 6.94 -11.99
CA VAL A 22 -10.75 7.25 -10.60
C VAL A 22 -11.47 8.50 -10.16
N LYS A 23 -12.01 8.45 -8.94
CA LYS A 23 -12.62 9.59 -8.26
C LYS A 23 -11.94 9.77 -6.92
N LEU A 24 -11.59 11.02 -6.60
CA LEU A 24 -11.04 11.37 -5.30
C LEU A 24 -11.91 12.43 -4.65
N PHE A 25 -12.07 12.33 -3.33
CA PHE A 25 -12.59 13.38 -2.49
C PHE A 25 -11.98 13.27 -1.10
N TYR A 26 -12.10 14.29 -0.29
CA TYR A 26 -11.62 14.26 1.09
C TYR A 26 -12.58 14.98 2.03
N ASP A 27 -12.48 14.64 3.30
CA ASP A 27 -13.11 15.33 4.41
C ASP A 27 -12.05 15.81 5.41
N ASP A 28 -12.47 16.14 6.63
CA ASP A 28 -11.54 16.61 7.68
C ASP A 28 -10.57 15.55 8.19
N LYS A 29 -10.73 14.28 7.85
CA LYS A 29 -9.95 13.16 8.41
C LYS A 29 -9.33 12.26 7.39
N TYR A 30 -9.97 12.10 6.24
CA TYR A 30 -9.63 11.07 5.27
C TYR A 30 -9.59 11.61 3.85
N ILE A 31 -8.70 11.03 3.06
CA ILE A 31 -8.83 11.04 1.61
C ILE A 31 -9.45 9.71 1.16
N TYR A 32 -10.41 9.80 0.27
CA TYR A 32 -11.15 8.69 -0.30
C TYR A 32 -10.82 8.55 -1.77
N VAL A 33 -10.53 7.34 -2.19
CA VAL A 33 -10.25 7.02 -3.58
C VAL A 33 -11.21 5.93 -4.03
N GLY A 34 -12.06 6.25 -4.98
CA GLY A 34 -12.94 5.31 -5.65
C GLY A 34 -12.40 4.98 -7.03
N VAL A 35 -12.20 3.70 -7.32
CA VAL A 35 -11.68 3.23 -8.59
C VAL A 35 -12.66 2.26 -9.23
N TYR A 36 -12.98 2.50 -10.48
CA TYR A 36 -13.76 1.60 -11.32
C TYR A 36 -12.89 1.07 -12.46
N CYS A 37 -12.77 -0.23 -12.53
CA CYS A 37 -11.94 -0.94 -13.50
C CYS A 37 -12.81 -1.79 -14.41
N LYS A 38 -12.94 -1.42 -15.66
CA LYS A 38 -13.54 -2.28 -16.69
C LYS A 38 -12.59 -3.43 -17.02
N ASP A 39 -13.14 -4.59 -17.29
CA ASP A 39 -12.35 -5.76 -17.70
C ASP A 39 -12.94 -6.40 -18.95
N ALA A 40 -12.11 -6.62 -19.95
CA ALA A 40 -12.55 -7.23 -21.22
C ALA A 40 -12.91 -8.72 -21.08
N VAL A 41 -12.41 -9.39 -20.03
CA VAL A 41 -12.59 -10.83 -19.83
C VAL A 41 -13.01 -11.10 -18.36
N PRO A 42 -14.28 -10.84 -18.03
CA PRO A 42 -14.77 -10.89 -16.65
C PRO A 42 -14.62 -12.27 -15.99
N ASP A 43 -14.67 -13.33 -16.76
CA ASP A 43 -14.53 -14.71 -16.25
C ASP A 43 -13.11 -15.01 -15.74
N LYS A 44 -12.13 -14.21 -16.17
CA LYS A 44 -10.74 -14.30 -15.71
C LYS A 44 -10.41 -13.38 -14.53
N MET A 45 -11.37 -12.63 -14.03
CA MET A 45 -11.24 -11.87 -12.80
C MET A 45 -11.22 -12.81 -11.60
N ASN A 46 -10.07 -13.08 -11.06
CA ASN A 46 -9.87 -13.98 -9.93
C ASN A 46 -9.46 -13.21 -8.67
N ARG A 47 -10.09 -13.58 -7.55
CA ARG A 47 -9.69 -13.10 -6.23
C ARG A 47 -8.57 -13.99 -5.70
N PHE A 48 -7.39 -13.44 -5.59
CA PHE A 48 -6.30 -14.07 -4.87
C PHE A 48 -6.19 -13.42 -3.50
N ILE A 49 -6.26 -14.25 -2.48
CA ILE A 49 -6.08 -13.83 -1.08
C ILE A 49 -4.69 -14.27 -0.66
N GLY A 50 -3.90 -13.35 -0.19
CA GLY A 50 -2.56 -13.57 0.33
C GLY A 50 -2.34 -12.80 1.61
N ASN A 51 -1.10 -12.75 2.05
CA ASN A 51 -0.71 -11.95 3.20
C ASN A 51 -0.73 -10.46 2.86
N ARG A 52 -0.82 -9.62 3.90
CA ARG A 52 -0.54 -8.18 3.75
C ARG A 52 0.86 -8.04 3.15
N ASP A 53 1.05 -6.99 2.36
CA ASP A 53 2.30 -6.62 1.70
C ASP A 53 2.78 -7.56 0.59
N ASP A 54 1.96 -8.54 0.21
CA ASP A 54 2.20 -9.35 -0.98
C ASP A 54 1.51 -8.76 -2.22
N ASN A 55 2.27 -8.06 -3.04
CA ASN A 55 1.83 -7.48 -4.31
C ASN A 55 1.92 -8.44 -5.50
N SER A 56 2.34 -9.67 -5.29
CA SER A 56 2.57 -10.63 -6.39
C SER A 56 1.28 -11.19 -6.97
N LEU A 57 0.20 -11.14 -6.21
CA LEU A 57 -1.04 -11.86 -6.49
C LEU A 57 -2.12 -11.00 -7.14
N GLY A 58 -2.54 -11.43 -8.32
CA GLY A 58 -3.74 -10.91 -9.01
C GLY A 58 -3.60 -9.50 -9.57
N ASP A 59 -4.71 -9.03 -10.13
CA ASP A 59 -4.84 -7.67 -10.62
C ASP A 59 -4.90 -6.69 -9.45
N LEU A 60 -4.25 -5.54 -9.56
CA LEU A 60 -4.19 -4.56 -8.49
C LEU A 60 -4.30 -3.12 -8.98
N ILE A 61 -4.72 -2.25 -8.08
CA ILE A 61 -4.65 -0.80 -8.18
C ILE A 61 -3.62 -0.30 -7.19
N SER A 62 -2.84 0.68 -7.64
CA SER A 62 -1.85 1.41 -6.89
C SER A 62 -2.18 2.90 -6.95
N VAL A 63 -2.19 3.56 -5.81
CA VAL A 63 -2.40 5.02 -5.70
C VAL A 63 -1.31 5.61 -4.85
N ALA A 64 -0.56 6.55 -5.40
CA ALA A 64 0.56 7.20 -4.72
C ALA A 64 0.37 8.72 -4.67
N PHE A 65 0.79 9.33 -3.58
CA PHE A 65 0.66 10.76 -3.33
C PHE A 65 2.02 11.39 -3.01
N ASP A 66 2.50 12.30 -3.83
CA ASP A 66 3.60 13.20 -3.46
C ASP A 66 2.99 14.42 -2.75
N THR A 67 2.84 14.31 -1.46
CA THR A 67 2.15 15.28 -0.61
C THR A 67 2.94 16.55 -0.35
N TYR A 68 4.24 16.52 -0.55
CA TYR A 68 5.12 17.68 -0.47
C TYR A 68 5.30 18.38 -1.83
N HIS A 69 4.93 17.68 -2.91
CA HIS A 69 5.18 18.10 -4.29
C HIS A 69 6.66 18.45 -4.53
N ASP A 70 7.53 17.66 -3.92
CA ASP A 70 8.99 17.84 -3.99
C ASP A 70 9.68 16.79 -4.87
N TYR A 71 8.89 15.86 -5.43
CA TYR A 71 9.30 14.83 -6.38
C TYR A 71 10.30 13.81 -5.82
N ARG A 72 10.40 13.68 -4.50
CA ARG A 72 11.41 12.83 -3.84
C ARG A 72 10.87 11.51 -3.33
N ALA A 73 9.74 11.55 -2.67
CA ALA A 73 9.14 10.37 -2.05
C ALA A 73 7.62 10.46 -2.05
N ALA A 74 6.97 9.32 -2.22
CA ALA A 74 5.52 9.24 -2.22
C ALA A 74 5.06 7.98 -1.48
N PRO A 75 4.21 8.10 -0.44
CA PRO A 75 3.45 6.99 0.07
C PRO A 75 2.55 6.42 -1.03
N GLU A 76 2.59 5.11 -1.18
CA GLU A 76 1.83 4.35 -2.16
C GLU A 76 0.97 3.30 -1.47
N PHE A 77 -0.29 3.23 -1.85
CA PHE A 77 -1.31 2.33 -1.33
C PHE A 77 -1.77 1.40 -2.45
N ASN A 78 -1.57 0.12 -2.25
CA ASN A 78 -1.93 -0.91 -3.22
C ASN A 78 -3.05 -1.77 -2.69
N ILE A 79 -4.01 -2.09 -3.54
CA ILE A 79 -5.05 -3.06 -3.23
C ILE A 79 -5.28 -3.97 -4.43
N ASN A 80 -5.24 -5.27 -4.21
CA ASN A 80 -5.54 -6.23 -5.26
C ASN A 80 -7.04 -6.55 -5.30
N LEU A 81 -7.46 -7.22 -6.35
CA LEU A 81 -8.84 -7.64 -6.56
C LEU A 81 -9.37 -8.55 -5.43
N GLY A 82 -8.50 -9.26 -4.73
CA GLY A 82 -8.83 -10.09 -3.55
C GLY A 82 -9.04 -9.30 -2.28
N GLY A 83 -8.63 -8.02 -2.24
CA GLY A 83 -8.68 -7.17 -1.07
C GLY A 83 -7.38 -7.15 -0.25
N ASN A 84 -6.31 -7.80 -0.73
CA ASN A 84 -5.00 -7.69 -0.09
C ASN A 84 -4.47 -6.28 -0.23
N LYS A 85 -3.96 -5.75 0.84
CA LYS A 85 -3.40 -4.39 0.93
C LYS A 85 -1.89 -4.45 1.05
N THR A 86 -1.23 -3.51 0.39
CA THR A 86 0.19 -3.22 0.58
C THR A 86 0.38 -1.72 0.67
N ASP A 87 1.17 -1.30 1.59
CA ASP A 87 1.60 0.08 1.73
C ASP A 87 3.13 0.15 1.69
N LEU A 88 3.62 1.17 1.03
CA LEU A 88 5.05 1.35 0.84
C LEU A 88 5.36 2.82 0.57
N VAL A 89 6.61 3.20 0.64
CA VAL A 89 7.07 4.51 0.19
C VAL A 89 7.97 4.31 -1.01
N VAL A 90 7.58 4.91 -2.13
CA VAL A 90 8.41 4.98 -3.33
C VAL A 90 9.29 6.20 -3.26
N THR A 91 10.56 6.06 -3.61
CA THR A 91 11.48 7.19 -3.74
C THR A 91 11.89 7.41 -5.19
N ASP A 92 12.56 8.52 -5.42
CA ASP A 92 13.01 9.03 -6.70
C ASP A 92 13.78 8.02 -7.58
N LYS A 93 14.48 7.07 -6.95
CA LYS A 93 15.31 6.09 -7.64
C LYS A 93 14.66 4.70 -7.79
N LEU A 94 13.34 4.62 -7.73
CA LEU A 94 12.60 3.35 -7.70
C LEU A 94 12.93 2.47 -6.48
N ASN A 95 13.58 3.03 -5.47
CA ASN A 95 13.73 2.36 -4.20
C ASN A 95 12.37 2.34 -3.50
N VAL A 96 12.03 1.18 -3.02
CA VAL A 96 10.74 0.94 -2.36
C VAL A 96 11.02 0.58 -0.91
N ASN A 97 10.49 1.36 0.00
CA ASN A 97 10.51 1.02 1.42
C ASN A 97 9.22 0.29 1.79
N LEU A 98 9.31 -1.01 1.96
CA LEU A 98 8.21 -1.89 2.40
C LEU A 98 8.05 -1.95 3.92
N SER A 99 9.01 -1.42 4.68
CA SER A 99 8.92 -1.41 6.15
C SER A 99 7.96 -0.34 6.68
N TRP A 100 7.50 0.56 5.80
CA TRP A 100 6.51 1.55 6.18
C TRP A 100 5.13 0.91 6.26
N ASN A 101 4.52 0.97 7.43
CA ASN A 101 3.19 0.45 7.70
C ASN A 101 2.20 1.58 7.92
N ALA A 102 1.12 1.60 7.16
CA ALA A 102 0.03 2.55 7.30
C ALA A 102 -1.25 1.87 7.77
N VAL A 103 -2.03 2.60 8.55
CA VAL A 103 -3.38 2.18 8.96
C VAL A 103 -4.40 2.82 8.03
N TRP A 104 -4.92 2.04 7.11
CA TRP A 104 -5.90 2.49 6.13
C TRP A 104 -6.89 1.37 5.79
N GLU A 105 -8.01 1.74 5.20
CA GLU A 105 -9.02 0.78 4.80
C GLU A 105 -9.14 0.68 3.29
N GLY A 106 -9.36 -0.52 2.81
CA GLY A 106 -9.60 -0.78 1.40
C GLY A 106 -10.60 -1.91 1.23
N ARG A 107 -11.47 -1.78 0.25
CA ARG A 107 -12.44 -2.79 -0.15
C ARG A 107 -12.49 -2.93 -1.65
N THR A 108 -12.75 -4.14 -2.12
CA THR A 108 -12.91 -4.43 -3.54
C THR A 108 -14.19 -5.20 -3.78
N ASN A 109 -14.81 -4.98 -4.92
CA ASN A 109 -15.99 -5.71 -5.34
C ASN A 109 -15.91 -6.05 -6.84
N ILE A 110 -16.36 -7.26 -7.20
CA ILE A 110 -16.44 -7.71 -8.59
C ILE A 110 -17.89 -7.64 -9.05
N ASN A 111 -18.13 -6.93 -10.14
CA ASN A 111 -19.42 -6.93 -10.85
C ASN A 111 -19.26 -7.65 -12.19
N ARG A 112 -19.55 -8.95 -12.21
CA ARG A 112 -19.43 -9.77 -13.43
C ARG A 112 -20.43 -9.37 -14.50
N ALA A 113 -21.62 -8.91 -14.11
CA ALA A 113 -22.67 -8.48 -15.04
C ALA A 113 -22.25 -7.25 -15.84
N ASP A 114 -21.49 -6.36 -15.20
CA ASP A 114 -20.94 -5.16 -15.83
C ASP A 114 -19.50 -5.35 -16.36
N SER A 115 -18.94 -6.55 -16.25
CA SER A 115 -17.55 -6.82 -16.63
C SER A 115 -16.58 -5.82 -15.99
N SER A 116 -16.72 -5.60 -14.70
CA SER A 116 -15.93 -4.62 -13.96
C SER A 116 -15.61 -5.05 -12.53
N TRP A 117 -14.70 -4.35 -11.93
CA TRP A 117 -14.48 -4.40 -10.49
C TRP A 117 -14.21 -2.99 -9.96
N THR A 118 -14.44 -2.80 -8.69
CA THR A 118 -14.22 -1.55 -8.00
C THR A 118 -13.27 -1.73 -6.83
N ALA A 119 -12.51 -0.69 -6.56
CA ALA A 119 -11.73 -0.55 -5.33
C ALA A 119 -12.12 0.77 -4.65
N GLU A 120 -12.26 0.73 -3.35
CA GLU A 120 -12.50 1.88 -2.51
C GLU A 120 -11.43 1.92 -1.43
N LEU A 121 -10.70 3.02 -1.34
CA LEU A 121 -9.67 3.25 -0.35
C LEU A 121 -10.09 4.42 0.54
N ARG A 122 -9.92 4.26 1.85
CA ARG A 122 -10.07 5.31 2.85
C ARG A 122 -8.76 5.46 3.61
N ILE A 123 -8.07 6.56 3.37
CA ILE A 123 -6.72 6.81 3.86
C ILE A 123 -6.77 7.97 4.84
N PRO A 124 -6.46 7.77 6.13
CA PRO A 124 -6.41 8.86 7.09
C PRO A 124 -5.29 9.84 6.75
N PHE A 125 -5.56 11.13 6.93
CA PHE A 125 -4.50 12.15 6.77
C PHE A 125 -3.37 11.99 7.79
N SER A 126 -3.62 11.35 8.93
CA SER A 126 -2.58 11.01 9.90
C SER A 126 -1.50 10.07 9.36
N GLN A 127 -1.81 9.31 8.29
CA GLN A 127 -0.84 8.44 7.61
C GLN A 127 -0.01 9.17 6.54
N LEU A 128 -0.42 10.38 6.19
CA LEU A 128 0.23 11.21 5.18
C LEU A 128 0.97 12.35 5.85
N ARG A 129 2.22 12.57 5.46
CA ARG A 129 2.98 13.76 5.86
C ARG A 129 2.87 14.76 4.73
N TYR A 130 2.47 15.98 5.01
CA TYR A 130 2.31 17.03 4.01
C TYR A 130 2.61 18.41 4.58
N ASN A 131 3.03 19.32 3.69
CA ASN A 131 3.29 20.69 4.04
C ASN A 131 1.98 21.50 3.88
N GLN A 132 1.56 22.14 4.95
CA GLN A 132 0.40 23.04 4.92
C GLN A 132 0.67 24.40 4.28
N ARG A 133 1.95 24.74 4.08
CA ARG A 133 2.37 25.99 3.47
C ARG A 133 2.58 25.89 1.96
N SER A 134 2.14 24.81 1.33
CA SER A 134 2.04 24.80 -0.12
C SER A 134 0.95 25.80 -0.50
N GLU A 135 1.37 27.02 -0.81
CA GLU A 135 0.48 28.13 -1.20
C GLU A 135 -0.40 27.75 -2.40
N ASP A 136 0.01 26.74 -3.14
CA ASP A 136 -0.65 26.31 -4.37
C ASP A 136 -1.66 25.16 -4.16
N GLY A 137 -1.71 24.51 -3.00
CA GLY A 137 -2.60 23.36 -2.72
C GLY A 137 -2.47 22.21 -3.73
N VAL A 138 -1.27 22.01 -4.27
CA VAL A 138 -0.99 20.98 -5.28
C VAL A 138 -0.22 19.83 -4.67
N TRP A 139 -0.71 18.61 -4.89
CA TRP A 139 0.01 17.37 -4.60
C TRP A 139 0.34 16.64 -5.90
N GLY A 140 1.38 15.84 -5.90
CA GLY A 140 1.60 14.86 -6.95
C GLY A 140 0.69 13.64 -6.74
N LEU A 141 0.10 13.16 -7.82
CA LEU A 141 -0.73 11.96 -7.82
C LEU A 141 -0.24 10.98 -8.89
N HIS A 142 -0.20 9.72 -8.54
CA HIS A 142 -0.06 8.66 -9.53
C HIS A 142 -1.06 7.55 -9.27
N VAL A 143 -1.67 7.07 -10.34
CA VAL A 143 -2.53 5.88 -10.30
C VAL A 143 -2.00 4.89 -11.32
N ARG A 144 -1.87 3.65 -10.87
CA ARG A 144 -1.39 2.55 -11.69
C ARG A 144 -2.33 1.36 -11.54
N ARG A 145 -2.66 0.74 -12.63
CA ARG A 145 -3.36 -0.54 -12.66
C ARG A 145 -2.45 -1.62 -13.23
N ILE A 146 -2.38 -2.76 -12.58
CA ILE A 146 -1.67 -3.92 -13.08
C ILE A 146 -2.67 -5.02 -13.38
N ILE A 147 -2.67 -5.50 -14.64
CA ILE A 147 -3.45 -6.64 -15.10
C ILE A 147 -2.49 -7.81 -15.26
N ARG A 148 -2.37 -8.61 -14.19
CA ARG A 148 -1.33 -9.64 -14.08
C ARG A 148 -1.39 -10.70 -15.18
N ARG A 149 -2.59 -11.15 -15.53
CA ARG A 149 -2.76 -12.17 -16.56
C ARG A 149 -2.21 -11.78 -17.93
N ASN A 150 -2.13 -10.48 -18.20
CA ASN A 150 -1.62 -9.93 -19.45
C ASN A 150 -0.19 -9.40 -19.32
N ASN A 151 0.36 -9.38 -18.11
CA ASN A 151 1.59 -8.66 -17.76
C ASN A 151 1.54 -7.18 -18.21
N GLU A 152 0.38 -6.57 -18.07
CA GLU A 152 0.07 -5.23 -18.52
C GLU A 152 0.07 -4.26 -17.33
N VAL A 153 0.70 -3.10 -17.53
CA VAL A 153 0.74 -2.01 -16.57
C VAL A 153 0.18 -0.76 -17.23
N GLN A 154 -0.88 -0.24 -16.67
CA GLN A 154 -1.52 1.00 -17.08
C GLN A 154 -1.16 2.09 -16.07
N ASN A 155 -0.58 3.17 -16.53
CA ASN A 155 -0.20 4.34 -15.71
C ASN A 155 -1.06 5.55 -16.11
N TRP A 156 -1.55 6.29 -15.12
CA TRP A 156 -2.27 7.54 -15.37
C TRP A 156 -1.36 8.61 -15.95
N SER A 157 -0.17 8.81 -15.38
CA SER A 157 0.87 9.66 -15.93
C SER A 157 1.91 8.83 -16.66
N MET A 158 2.50 9.40 -17.70
CA MET A 158 3.55 8.71 -18.45
C MET A 158 4.84 8.65 -17.66
N ILE A 159 5.31 7.44 -17.34
CA ILE A 159 6.60 7.21 -16.72
C ILE A 159 7.62 6.86 -17.80
N PRO A 160 8.60 7.70 -18.09
CA PRO A 160 9.60 7.44 -19.10
C PRO A 160 10.48 6.25 -18.73
N LEU A 161 10.63 5.28 -19.63
CA LEU A 161 11.46 4.08 -19.41
C LEU A 161 12.95 4.38 -19.19
N LYS A 162 13.42 5.52 -19.68
CA LYS A 162 14.84 5.90 -19.61
C LYS A 162 15.24 6.67 -18.36
N ASN A 163 14.27 7.14 -17.59
CA ASN A 163 14.52 7.93 -16.41
C ASN A 163 14.33 7.05 -15.17
N ASN A 164 15.33 7.02 -14.32
CA ASN A 164 15.31 6.28 -13.07
C ASN A 164 14.44 6.94 -11.98
N GLY A 165 13.62 7.93 -12.32
CA GLY A 165 12.76 8.63 -11.39
C GLY A 165 11.31 8.28 -11.62
N HIS A 166 10.61 7.94 -10.54
CA HIS A 166 9.20 7.57 -10.57
C HIS A 166 8.33 8.76 -10.13
N VAL A 167 8.68 9.40 -9.02
CA VAL A 167 7.85 10.43 -8.38
C VAL A 167 7.75 11.72 -9.19
N PHE A 168 8.82 12.14 -9.86
CA PHE A 168 8.79 13.35 -10.70
C PHE A 168 7.87 13.24 -11.93
N SER A 169 7.43 12.02 -12.28
CA SER A 169 6.50 11.79 -13.38
C SER A 169 5.03 11.80 -12.95
N PHE A 170 4.76 12.08 -11.67
CA PHE A 170 3.40 12.15 -11.17
C PHE A 170 2.64 13.33 -11.78
N GLY A 171 1.35 13.14 -11.99
CA GLY A 171 0.47 14.24 -12.40
C GLY A 171 0.13 15.15 -11.22
N ASN A 172 -0.29 16.36 -11.51
CA ASN A 172 -0.67 17.33 -10.48
C ASN A 172 -2.14 17.15 -10.06
N MET A 173 -2.37 17.10 -8.76
CA MET A 173 -3.67 17.10 -8.13
C MET A 173 -3.83 18.41 -7.36
N SER A 174 -4.69 19.30 -7.82
CA SER A 174 -4.98 20.58 -7.18
C SER A 174 -6.19 20.51 -6.25
N GLY A 175 -6.35 21.52 -5.41
CA GLY A 175 -7.49 21.62 -4.49
C GLY A 175 -7.22 21.01 -3.12
N MET A 176 -5.96 20.82 -2.77
CA MET A 176 -5.52 20.30 -1.46
C MET A 176 -5.15 21.43 -0.48
N ASP A 177 -5.47 22.65 -0.80
CA ASP A 177 -5.22 23.86 0.01
C ASP A 177 -5.99 23.87 1.33
N SER A 178 -7.13 23.21 1.38
CA SER A 178 -8.00 23.14 2.56
C SER A 178 -7.86 21.86 3.37
N VAL A 179 -6.83 21.07 3.13
CA VAL A 179 -6.59 19.84 3.89
C VAL A 179 -6.26 20.17 5.35
N PRO A 180 -6.98 19.57 6.32
CA PRO A 180 -6.78 19.86 7.74
C PRO A 180 -5.39 19.48 8.21
N LYS A 181 -4.91 20.15 9.27
CA LYS A 181 -3.64 19.75 9.92
C LYS A 181 -3.70 18.32 10.40
N PRO A 182 -2.72 17.47 10.06
CA PRO A 182 -2.65 16.16 10.64
C PRO A 182 -2.49 16.32 12.16
N ARG A 183 -3.54 16.05 12.89
CA ARG A 183 -3.53 15.90 14.33
C ARG A 183 -3.94 14.47 14.58
N GLY A 184 -2.99 13.62 14.88
CA GLY A 184 -3.33 12.24 15.10
C GLY A 184 -2.54 11.66 16.23
N ILE A 185 -3.27 11.13 17.21
CA ILE A 185 -2.77 10.11 18.10
C ILE A 185 -3.50 8.84 17.68
N GLU A 186 -2.76 7.85 17.26
CA GLU A 186 -3.29 6.55 16.91
C GLU A 186 -2.81 5.52 17.91
N PHE A 187 -3.74 4.70 18.37
CA PHE A 187 -3.44 3.56 19.22
C PHE A 187 -3.88 2.29 18.52
N LEU A 188 -2.98 1.36 18.38
CA LEU A 188 -3.23 0.04 17.81
C LEU A 188 -2.97 -1.04 18.86
N PRO A 189 -3.92 -1.29 19.77
CA PRO A 189 -3.80 -2.40 20.70
C PRO A 189 -3.93 -3.73 19.95
N TYR A 190 -3.12 -4.71 20.34
CA TYR A 190 -3.24 -6.06 19.82
C TYR A 190 -3.21 -7.10 20.93
N VAL A 191 -3.88 -8.21 20.66
CA VAL A 191 -3.90 -9.39 21.50
C VAL A 191 -3.61 -10.59 20.62
N MET A 192 -2.65 -11.39 21.01
CA MET A 192 -2.29 -12.63 20.32
C MET A 192 -2.53 -13.82 21.23
N GLY A 193 -3.20 -14.84 20.69
CA GLY A 193 -3.29 -16.17 21.32
C GLY A 193 -2.47 -17.17 20.51
N LYS A 194 -1.64 -17.96 21.17
CA LYS A 194 -0.82 -19.01 20.55
C LYS A 194 -1.20 -20.35 21.14
N TYR A 195 -1.54 -21.28 20.27
CA TYR A 195 -1.66 -22.69 20.61
C TYR A 195 -0.62 -23.47 19.83
N ARG A 196 0.18 -24.28 20.53
CA ARG A 196 1.17 -25.15 19.94
C ARG A 196 0.86 -26.58 20.35
N GLN A 197 0.82 -27.47 19.36
CA GLN A 197 0.71 -28.88 19.58
C GLN A 197 1.99 -29.57 19.05
N GLU A 198 2.62 -30.34 19.89
CA GLU A 198 3.87 -31.04 19.61
C GLU A 198 3.74 -32.51 20.04
N PRO A 199 4.49 -33.43 19.44
CA PRO A 199 4.53 -34.80 19.95
C PRO A 199 4.97 -34.81 21.41
N ARG A 200 4.22 -35.48 22.26
CA ARG A 200 4.58 -35.65 23.67
C ARG A 200 5.76 -36.59 23.77
N ILE A 201 6.80 -36.19 24.51
CA ILE A 201 7.92 -37.07 24.89
C ILE A 201 7.83 -37.31 26.39
N ASP A 202 7.57 -38.55 26.77
CA ASP A 202 7.48 -38.92 28.19
C ASP A 202 8.83 -38.70 28.89
N GLY A 203 8.79 -37.98 30.02
CA GLY A 203 9.97 -37.60 30.79
C GLY A 203 10.60 -36.27 30.38
N SER A 204 10.17 -35.60 29.31
CA SER A 204 10.63 -34.26 28.96
C SER A 204 9.79 -33.18 29.64
N PRO A 205 10.38 -32.28 30.46
CA PRO A 205 9.64 -31.17 31.05
C PRO A 205 9.21 -30.11 30.03
N TYR A 206 9.81 -30.10 28.83
CA TYR A 206 9.62 -29.09 27.80
C TYR A 206 8.59 -29.51 26.72
N GLN A 207 8.37 -30.80 26.53
CA GLN A 207 7.46 -31.33 25.49
C GLN A 207 6.23 -31.96 26.11
N LYS A 208 5.33 -31.11 26.58
CA LYS A 208 4.08 -31.54 27.26
C LYS A 208 2.95 -31.96 26.31
N GLY A 209 3.20 -31.92 24.99
CA GLY A 209 2.22 -32.27 23.95
C GLY A 209 1.39 -31.10 23.47
N HIS A 210 1.10 -30.12 24.32
CA HIS A 210 0.42 -28.88 23.94
C HIS A 210 0.82 -27.75 24.88
N SER A 211 0.82 -26.55 24.35
CA SER A 211 1.04 -25.33 25.11
C SER A 211 0.15 -24.20 24.63
N TRP A 212 -0.29 -23.38 25.58
CA TRP A 212 -1.01 -22.15 25.31
C TRP A 212 -0.11 -20.99 25.68
N GLY A 213 -0.11 -19.97 24.88
CA GLY A 213 0.57 -18.70 25.14
C GLY A 213 -0.32 -17.55 24.70
N GLY A 214 -0.08 -16.40 25.25
CA GLY A 214 -0.77 -15.17 24.87
C GLY A 214 0.16 -13.98 25.03
N ASN A 215 -0.05 -12.99 24.20
CA ASN A 215 0.67 -11.72 24.24
C ASN A 215 -0.31 -10.57 24.04
N VAL A 216 -0.05 -9.44 24.68
CA VAL A 216 -0.81 -8.20 24.54
C VAL A 216 0.18 -7.09 24.32
N GLY A 217 -0.02 -6.29 23.34
CA GLY A 217 0.84 -5.14 23.06
C GLY A 217 0.05 -3.93 22.54
N LEU A 218 0.76 -2.85 22.36
CA LEU A 218 0.21 -1.58 21.92
C LEU A 218 1.23 -0.86 21.05
N ASP A 219 0.81 -0.51 19.84
CA ASP A 219 1.50 0.47 19.02
C ASP A 219 0.81 1.81 19.15
N ALA A 220 1.57 2.87 19.31
CA ALA A 220 1.07 4.22 19.37
C ALA A 220 1.85 5.12 18.41
N LYS A 221 1.13 5.87 17.61
CA LYS A 221 1.70 6.84 16.68
C LYS A 221 1.22 8.23 17.05
N PHE A 222 2.14 9.14 17.24
CA PHE A 222 1.89 10.54 17.56
C PHE A 222 2.35 11.42 16.41
N ALA A 223 1.41 11.98 15.65
CA ALA A 223 1.72 12.98 14.64
C ALA A 223 1.81 14.36 15.30
N LEU A 224 3.03 14.86 15.43
CA LEU A 224 3.34 16.17 15.99
C LEU A 224 3.78 17.04 14.82
N SER A 225 3.03 18.04 14.46
CA SER A 225 3.34 19.04 13.42
C SER A 225 4.43 18.65 12.39
N ASP A 226 5.69 18.57 12.83
CA ASP A 226 6.87 18.35 11.98
C ASP A 226 7.52 16.96 12.16
N TYR A 227 7.13 16.21 13.19
CA TYR A 227 7.64 14.86 13.45
C TYR A 227 6.54 13.88 13.75
N THR A 228 6.83 12.62 13.48
CA THR A 228 6.04 11.49 13.94
C THR A 228 6.85 10.71 14.96
N LEU A 229 6.24 10.44 16.12
CA LEU A 229 6.78 9.53 17.10
C LEU A 229 6.02 8.22 17.04
N ASP A 230 6.72 7.15 16.73
CA ASP A 230 6.20 5.80 16.78
C ASP A 230 6.72 5.13 18.06
N MET A 231 5.81 4.56 18.85
CA MET A 231 6.10 3.88 20.10
C MET A 231 5.45 2.51 20.09
N THR A 232 6.23 1.49 20.41
CA THR A 232 5.72 0.12 20.55
C THR A 232 5.96 -0.37 21.96
N ILE A 233 4.93 -0.92 22.58
CA ILE A 233 4.98 -1.56 23.89
C ILE A 233 4.72 -3.04 23.72
N ASN A 234 5.67 -3.87 24.16
CA ASN A 234 5.62 -5.32 24.09
C ASN A 234 5.42 -5.84 22.64
N PRO A 235 6.35 -5.54 21.71
CA PRO A 235 6.21 -5.89 20.30
C PRO A 235 6.02 -7.39 20.10
N ASP A 236 5.21 -7.74 19.09
CA ASP A 236 5.07 -9.13 18.66
C ASP A 236 6.20 -9.51 17.70
N TYR A 237 7.17 -10.24 18.20
CA TYR A 237 8.24 -10.80 17.39
C TYR A 237 7.81 -12.03 16.55
N GLY A 238 6.56 -12.44 16.62
CA GLY A 238 6.07 -13.56 15.83
C GLY A 238 5.98 -13.29 14.32
N GLN A 239 6.08 -12.02 13.93
CA GLN A 239 6.11 -11.57 12.53
C GLN A 239 7.51 -11.15 12.07
N VAL A 240 8.51 -11.23 12.94
CA VAL A 240 9.89 -11.02 12.50
C VAL A 240 10.21 -12.16 11.53
N GLU A 241 10.31 -11.85 10.25
CA GLU A 241 10.86 -12.78 9.28
C GLU A 241 12.26 -13.14 9.78
N LEU A 242 12.51 -14.44 9.92
CA LEU A 242 13.87 -14.91 10.17
C LEU A 242 14.70 -14.41 9.00
N ASP A 243 15.83 -13.79 9.30
CA ASP A 243 16.80 -13.40 8.28
C ASP A 243 16.90 -14.53 7.25
N PRO A 244 16.73 -14.26 5.96
CA PRO A 244 16.83 -15.28 4.96
C PRO A 244 18.20 -15.93 5.12
N SER A 245 18.23 -17.23 5.33
CA SER A 245 19.49 -17.98 5.42
C SER A 245 20.17 -17.95 4.06
N VAL A 246 20.91 -16.89 3.80
CA VAL A 246 21.67 -16.72 2.57
C VAL A 246 22.98 -17.48 2.73
N MET A 247 23.09 -18.59 2.01
CA MET A 247 24.36 -19.28 1.89
C MET A 247 25.26 -18.47 0.95
N ASN A 248 26.22 -17.75 1.52
CA ASN A 248 27.19 -17.00 0.73
C ASN A 248 28.15 -17.97 0.03
N LEU A 249 27.94 -18.21 -1.25
CA LEU A 249 28.79 -19.00 -2.11
C LEU A 249 29.87 -18.18 -2.85
N THR A 250 29.95 -16.87 -2.53
CA THR A 250 30.92 -15.97 -3.16
C THR A 250 32.08 -15.64 -2.22
N ALA A 251 33.18 -15.17 -2.78
CA ALA A 251 34.36 -14.75 -2.02
C ALA A 251 34.20 -13.35 -1.35
N TYR A 252 33.05 -12.72 -1.51
CA TYR A 252 32.75 -11.36 -0.99
C TYR A 252 31.81 -11.44 0.20
N ALA A 253 31.96 -10.49 1.15
CA ALA A 253 31.06 -10.36 2.26
C ALA A 253 29.64 -10.01 1.78
N THR A 254 28.63 -10.68 2.35
CA THR A 254 27.23 -10.35 2.10
C THR A 254 26.84 -9.25 3.06
N PHE A 255 26.26 -8.17 2.55
CA PHE A 255 25.62 -7.13 3.36
C PHE A 255 24.14 -7.45 3.43
N TYR A 256 23.59 -7.37 4.63
CA TYR A 256 22.15 -7.42 4.86
C TYR A 256 21.67 -6.00 4.99
N ASP A 257 20.56 -5.68 4.32
CA ASP A 257 19.88 -4.41 4.52
C ASP A 257 19.12 -4.52 5.85
N GLU A 258 19.45 -3.61 6.78
CA GLU A 258 18.76 -3.44 8.06
C GLU A 258 17.48 -2.66 7.89
#